data_d462362bc1a57d3465c41ac4e91ed127
#
_entry.id   d462362bc1a57d3465c41ac4e91ed127
#
_cell.length_a   1.000
_cell.length_b   1.000
_cell.length_c   1.000
_cell.angle_alpha   90.00
_cell.angle_beta   90.00
_cell.angle_gamma   90.00
#
_symmetry.space_group_name_H-M   'P 1'
#
loop_
_entity.id
_entity.type
_entity.pdbx_description
1 polymer ?
#
loop_
_entity_poly.entity_id
_entity_poly.type
_entity_poly.pdbx_seq_one_letter_code
_entity_poly.pdbx_strand_id
1 'polypeptide(L)'
;MGVKVGCGEWRSTGVALVAMHLIGCVAAAAADGTPFQPHIVNGTLTSQYPTIGVLLDSSNPNSASMICSGTLVGCHTFVTAGHCVEGDLNPTHYSVFLQHAGFFTLSSIVLHPAYNFPVGDVAVLKLAAAVTGITPTQLNGTAAPAPNTVGTIVGFGRSGGATNDYGLKRVGAVTTETCSDGISNSSSVCWKFTNPLGPPSTNSSTCNGDSGGPLLIDSGGGETLAGVTSGGRTASCLPYDQSFDANVAAYASFIAGVAGGDLANTSCGALPPVGDARTRVRAVSGSLESDAPDGTSTFTVPAGTSRLRVAMNAVDDSSSDFDLYVKAGSPPSLGSADCAAEGGNQYGFCEFTAPATGPWHVLVHRFAGAGAFQVTITLFGTDCALPGNQGAACDDQNACTGNDTCQSGICTGTLIADDTPCDDGNECTVGDSCQNGSCRGAGVADGTPCNDGNPCSRPDTCQSGVCTGNSPALDCKQRFTPGRGVFALNERSSDGRGSVSWMWMSGSATAKAEFGDPTSTSDYDLCVYDERAGVTTQIMHQHIPSGSNWKSFGRGFRYHDRKLRNSGISALTLTAGGDGRAHIGLRGRSHRVNRLLLPLALQNAVTVQLLDENTCWEGRYSNAITNQSSGFRARSD
;
A
#
# COMPACT_ATOMS: atom_id res chain seq x y z
N MET A 1 6.92 -35.49 -21.79
CA MET A 1 7.57 -36.25 -22.89
C MET A 1 8.29 -35.26 -23.76
N GLY A 2 9.61 -35.20 -23.64
CA GLY A 2 10.43 -34.24 -24.37
C GLY A 2 10.71 -34.74 -25.79
N VAL A 3 10.55 -33.87 -26.76
CA VAL A 3 11.01 -34.08 -28.13
C VAL A 3 12.36 -33.40 -28.30
N LYS A 4 13.42 -34.21 -28.40
CA LYS A 4 14.75 -33.76 -28.87
C LYS A 4 14.71 -33.77 -30.40
N VAL A 5 15.05 -32.63 -31.02
CA VAL A 5 15.40 -32.57 -32.44
C VAL A 5 16.92 -32.66 -32.54
N GLY A 6 17.40 -33.74 -33.10
CA GLY A 6 18.83 -33.92 -33.35
C GLY A 6 19.20 -33.45 -34.75
N CYS A 7 20.27 -32.65 -34.87
CA CYS A 7 20.96 -32.38 -36.14
C CYS A 7 21.89 -33.55 -36.46
N GLY A 8 21.63 -34.24 -37.55
CA GLY A 8 22.52 -35.31 -38.08
C GLY A 8 23.64 -34.71 -38.92
N GLU A 9 24.87 -35.15 -38.66
CA GLU A 9 26.03 -34.88 -39.50
C GLU A 9 25.98 -35.72 -40.80
N TRP A 10 26.15 -35.07 -41.94
CA TRP A 10 26.45 -35.73 -43.22
C TRP A 10 27.87 -35.39 -43.65
N ARG A 11 28.68 -36.42 -43.80
CA ARG A 11 30.03 -36.33 -44.44
C ARG A 11 29.82 -36.27 -45.94
N SER A 12 30.45 -35.32 -46.58
CA SER A 12 30.57 -35.21 -48.04
C SER A 12 31.96 -35.54 -48.54
N THR A 13 32.04 -36.43 -49.53
CA THR A 13 33.15 -36.53 -50.46
C THR A 13 32.66 -36.08 -51.82
N GLY A 14 33.37 -35.14 -52.46
CA GLY A 14 33.15 -34.86 -53.88
C GLY A 14 33.17 -33.36 -54.24
N VAL A 15 34.20 -32.98 -54.98
CA VAL A 15 34.48 -31.64 -55.52
C VAL A 15 33.48 -31.26 -56.61
N ALA A 16 32.84 -30.08 -56.48
CA ALA A 16 32.35 -29.27 -57.61
C ALA A 16 32.16 -27.83 -57.18
N LEU A 17 32.80 -26.88 -57.86
CA LEU A 17 32.59 -25.45 -57.74
C LEU A 17 31.14 -25.06 -58.13
N VAL A 18 30.39 -24.51 -57.21
CA VAL A 18 29.19 -23.70 -57.52
C VAL A 18 29.12 -22.52 -56.55
N ALA A 19 28.85 -21.35 -57.11
CA ALA A 19 28.79 -20.08 -56.44
C ALA A 19 27.92 -20.09 -55.18
N MET A 20 28.48 -19.75 -54.04
CA MET A 20 27.81 -19.64 -52.75
C MET A 20 27.05 -18.33 -52.68
N HIS A 21 25.75 -18.35 -52.91
CA HIS A 21 24.86 -17.29 -52.42
C HIS A 21 24.74 -17.46 -50.92
N LEU A 22 25.38 -16.54 -50.19
CA LEU A 22 25.11 -16.35 -48.76
C LEU A 22 23.68 -15.88 -48.58
N ILE A 23 22.77 -16.81 -48.30
CA ILE A 23 21.49 -16.51 -47.69
C ILE A 23 21.80 -16.28 -46.22
N GLY A 24 21.99 -15.03 -45.85
CA GLY A 24 22.01 -14.62 -44.46
C GLY A 24 20.64 -14.93 -43.85
N CYS A 25 20.57 -15.88 -42.93
CA CYS A 25 19.47 -15.96 -42.01
C CYS A 25 19.48 -14.67 -41.17
N VAL A 26 18.79 -13.66 -41.64
CA VAL A 26 18.36 -12.56 -40.78
C VAL A 26 17.34 -13.21 -39.83
N ALA A 27 17.76 -13.51 -38.61
CA ALA A 27 16.85 -13.71 -37.53
C ALA A 27 16.06 -12.40 -37.43
N ALA A 28 14.82 -12.39 -37.92
CA ALA A 28 13.88 -11.38 -37.57
C ALA A 28 13.75 -11.48 -36.04
N ALA A 29 14.37 -10.52 -35.34
CA ALA A 29 13.94 -10.23 -33.99
C ALA A 29 12.46 -9.90 -34.12
N ALA A 30 11.62 -10.82 -33.68
CA ALA A 30 10.24 -10.51 -33.40
C ALA A 30 10.34 -9.32 -32.45
N ALA A 31 9.86 -8.16 -32.89
CA ALA A 31 9.57 -7.08 -31.98
C ALA A 31 8.58 -7.69 -31.00
N ASP A 32 8.98 -7.89 -29.75
CA ASP A 32 8.10 -8.21 -28.65
C ASP A 32 7.18 -7.00 -28.50
N GLY A 33 6.10 -7.04 -29.23
CA GLY A 33 4.96 -6.16 -29.06
C GLY A 33 4.17 -6.61 -27.85
N THR A 34 4.83 -6.60 -26.67
CA THR A 34 4.10 -6.66 -25.41
C THR A 34 3.38 -5.33 -25.28
N PRO A 35 2.05 -5.33 -25.15
CA PRO A 35 1.30 -4.11 -24.90
C PRO A 35 1.87 -3.40 -23.69
N PHE A 36 2.01 -2.08 -23.76
CA PHE A 36 2.36 -1.24 -22.62
C PHE A 36 1.36 -1.49 -21.50
N GLN A 37 1.84 -1.82 -20.31
CA GLN A 37 0.99 -2.11 -19.16
C GLN A 37 1.37 -1.23 -17.96
N PRO A 38 0.41 -0.54 -17.32
CA PRO A 38 0.63 0.49 -16.28
C PRO A 38 0.77 -0.05 -14.84
N HIS A 39 1.27 0.78 -13.90
CA HIS A 39 1.79 0.33 -12.58
C HIS A 39 1.85 1.39 -11.42
N ILE A 40 1.46 1.17 -10.06
CA ILE A 40 1.79 2.10 -8.95
C ILE A 40 3.06 1.70 -8.18
N VAL A 41 4.14 2.36 -8.51
CA VAL A 41 5.46 2.24 -7.87
C VAL A 41 5.67 3.37 -6.86
N ASN A 42 6.35 3.10 -5.76
CA ASN A 42 6.55 4.05 -4.66
C ASN A 42 5.24 4.54 -4.00
N GLY A 43 4.17 3.73 -4.08
CA GLY A 43 2.92 3.98 -3.37
C GLY A 43 2.91 3.34 -1.98
N THR A 44 1.94 3.74 -1.15
CA THR A 44 1.66 3.13 0.15
C THR A 44 0.31 2.40 0.14
N LEU A 45 0.19 1.35 0.97
CA LEU A 45 -1.09 0.66 1.16
C LEU A 45 -2.14 1.63 1.72
N THR A 46 -3.37 1.51 1.23
CA THR A 46 -4.46 2.36 1.67
C THR A 46 -5.80 1.63 1.73
N SER A 47 -6.66 2.01 2.67
CA SER A 47 -8.08 1.72 2.69
C SER A 47 -8.94 2.95 2.35
N GLN A 48 -8.31 4.09 2.11
CA GLN A 48 -8.99 5.31 1.65
C GLN A 48 -9.41 5.19 0.18
N TYR A 49 -10.00 6.23 -0.37
CA TYR A 49 -10.49 6.26 -1.76
C TYR A 49 -11.53 5.16 -2.05
N PRO A 50 -12.69 5.20 -1.38
CA PRO A 50 -13.68 4.11 -1.41
C PRO A 50 -14.26 3.85 -2.80
N THR A 51 -14.20 4.82 -3.71
CA THR A 51 -14.70 4.72 -5.09
C THR A 51 -13.77 3.93 -6.01
N ILE A 52 -12.52 3.65 -5.59
CA ILE A 52 -11.55 2.95 -6.42
C ILE A 52 -11.63 1.45 -6.15
N GLY A 53 -11.90 0.70 -7.20
CA GLY A 53 -12.14 -0.74 -7.17
C GLY A 53 -11.30 -1.51 -8.18
N VAL A 54 -11.43 -2.82 -8.09
CA VAL A 54 -10.80 -3.80 -8.99
C VAL A 54 -11.83 -4.25 -10.02
N LEU A 55 -11.42 -4.33 -11.28
CA LEU A 55 -12.13 -5.09 -12.31
C LEU A 55 -11.55 -6.49 -12.34
N LEU A 56 -12.40 -7.48 -12.13
CA LEU A 56 -12.06 -8.90 -12.10
C LEU A 56 -12.55 -9.59 -13.38
N ASP A 57 -11.73 -10.44 -13.98
CA ASP A 57 -12.22 -11.49 -14.88
C ASP A 57 -12.90 -12.58 -14.04
N SER A 58 -14.19 -12.68 -14.20
CA SER A 58 -15.07 -13.65 -13.52
C SER A 58 -15.68 -14.64 -14.51
N SER A 59 -15.09 -14.82 -15.69
CA SER A 59 -15.51 -15.81 -16.68
C SER A 59 -15.49 -17.24 -16.12
N ASN A 60 -14.62 -17.48 -15.15
CA ASN A 60 -14.67 -18.64 -14.25
C ASN A 60 -15.05 -18.17 -12.82
N PRO A 61 -16.27 -18.46 -12.36
CA PRO A 61 -16.73 -17.99 -11.04
C PRO A 61 -15.94 -18.57 -9.86
N ASN A 62 -15.17 -19.63 -10.08
CA ASN A 62 -14.33 -20.26 -9.03
C ASN A 62 -12.89 -19.74 -9.01
N SER A 63 -12.54 -18.82 -9.88
CA SER A 63 -11.16 -18.28 -9.98
C SER A 63 -11.16 -16.88 -10.58
N ALA A 64 -11.94 -15.96 -10.01
CA ALA A 64 -11.90 -14.57 -10.43
C ALA A 64 -10.50 -13.99 -10.19
N SER A 65 -9.91 -13.35 -11.19
CA SER A 65 -8.59 -12.75 -11.14
C SER A 65 -8.62 -11.28 -11.53
N MET A 66 -7.75 -10.50 -10.92
CA MET A 66 -7.62 -9.09 -11.24
C MET A 66 -7.09 -8.87 -12.65
N ILE A 67 -7.74 -7.98 -13.39
CA ILE A 67 -7.25 -7.51 -14.69
C ILE A 67 -6.92 -6.03 -14.70
N CYS A 68 -7.73 -5.19 -14.02
CA CYS A 68 -7.58 -3.74 -14.04
C CYS A 68 -8.12 -3.11 -12.76
N SER A 69 -7.84 -1.83 -12.58
CA SER A 69 -8.47 -0.95 -11.59
C SER A 69 -9.57 -0.10 -12.25
N GLY A 70 -10.30 0.69 -11.47
CA GLY A 70 -11.27 1.63 -12.00
C GLY A 70 -11.91 2.49 -10.92
N THR A 71 -12.81 3.38 -11.35
CA THR A 71 -13.42 4.42 -10.49
C THR A 71 -14.94 4.41 -10.58
N LEU A 72 -15.61 4.38 -9.44
CA LEU A 72 -17.05 4.56 -9.32
C LEU A 72 -17.38 6.07 -9.48
N VAL A 73 -18.12 6.43 -10.52
CA VAL A 73 -18.49 7.82 -10.85
C VAL A 73 -20.00 8.08 -10.79
N GLY A 74 -20.78 7.07 -10.52
CA GLY A 74 -22.23 7.10 -10.29
C GLY A 74 -22.62 5.89 -9.46
N CYS A 75 -23.84 5.83 -8.91
CA CYS A 75 -24.24 4.70 -8.08
C CYS A 75 -24.19 3.35 -8.82
N HIS A 76 -24.36 3.36 -10.13
CA HIS A 76 -24.30 2.21 -11.04
C HIS A 76 -23.21 2.35 -12.11
N THR A 77 -22.38 3.39 -12.06
CA THR A 77 -21.44 3.68 -13.16
C THR A 77 -20.01 3.59 -12.67
N PHE A 78 -19.24 2.70 -13.29
CA PHE A 78 -17.84 2.47 -13.03
C PHE A 78 -17.04 2.73 -14.32
N VAL A 79 -15.96 3.49 -14.24
CA VAL A 79 -15.09 3.84 -15.37
C VAL A 79 -13.77 3.09 -15.23
N THR A 80 -13.32 2.52 -16.36
CA THR A 80 -12.02 1.85 -16.48
C THR A 80 -11.41 2.16 -17.85
N ALA A 81 -10.21 1.65 -18.14
CA ALA A 81 -9.60 1.79 -19.46
C ALA A 81 -10.28 0.88 -20.50
N GLY A 82 -10.28 1.33 -21.76
CA GLY A 82 -10.87 0.58 -22.87
C GLY A 82 -10.15 -0.73 -23.11
N HIS A 83 -8.81 -0.73 -23.05
CA HIS A 83 -8.00 -1.94 -23.26
C HIS A 83 -8.24 -3.04 -22.21
N CYS A 84 -8.85 -2.72 -21.07
CA CYS A 84 -9.23 -3.71 -20.05
C CYS A 84 -10.36 -4.63 -20.50
N VAL A 85 -11.17 -4.20 -21.47
CA VAL A 85 -12.38 -4.91 -21.92
C VAL A 85 -12.49 -5.06 -23.44
N GLU A 86 -11.53 -4.54 -24.22
CA GLU A 86 -11.61 -4.54 -25.69
C GLU A 86 -11.72 -5.94 -26.29
N GLY A 87 -11.16 -6.95 -25.62
CA GLY A 87 -11.17 -8.34 -26.09
C GLY A 87 -12.46 -9.08 -25.82
N ASP A 88 -13.27 -8.62 -24.87
CA ASP A 88 -14.53 -9.24 -24.48
C ASP A 88 -15.48 -8.20 -23.87
N LEU A 89 -16.61 -7.96 -24.51
CA LEU A 89 -17.65 -7.05 -24.03
C LEU A 89 -18.83 -7.76 -23.36
N ASN A 90 -18.69 -9.03 -23.02
CA ASN A 90 -19.73 -9.77 -22.30
C ASN A 90 -19.72 -9.38 -20.81
N PRO A 91 -20.74 -8.65 -20.31
CA PRO A 91 -20.75 -8.17 -18.93
C PRO A 91 -20.77 -9.31 -17.89
N THR A 92 -21.22 -10.52 -18.27
CA THR A 92 -21.26 -11.67 -17.35
C THR A 92 -19.89 -12.28 -17.06
N HIS A 93 -18.87 -11.91 -17.83
CA HIS A 93 -17.50 -12.36 -17.62
C HIS A 93 -16.71 -11.46 -16.67
N TYR A 94 -17.33 -10.40 -16.14
CA TYR A 94 -16.66 -9.45 -15.28
C TYR A 94 -17.44 -9.17 -14.00
N SER A 95 -16.69 -8.80 -12.96
CA SER A 95 -17.24 -8.21 -11.74
C SER A 95 -16.34 -7.08 -11.24
N VAL A 96 -16.92 -6.17 -10.46
CA VAL A 96 -16.18 -5.10 -9.76
C VAL A 96 -16.16 -5.41 -8.28
N PHE A 97 -14.99 -5.30 -7.66
CA PHE A 97 -14.83 -5.38 -6.21
C PHE A 97 -14.43 -4.03 -5.64
N LEU A 98 -15.13 -3.61 -4.57
CA LEU A 98 -14.87 -2.39 -3.81
C LEU A 98 -14.63 -2.73 -2.34
N GLN A 99 -13.52 -2.26 -1.75
CA GLN A 99 -13.14 -2.59 -0.36
C GLN A 99 -14.20 -2.22 0.70
N HIS A 100 -15.11 -1.31 0.39
CA HIS A 100 -16.15 -0.86 1.33
C HIS A 100 -17.55 -1.32 0.96
N ALA A 101 -17.71 -2.05 -0.15
CA ALA A 101 -19.03 -2.41 -0.67
C ALA A 101 -19.13 -3.83 -1.23
N GLY A 102 -18.00 -4.55 -1.40
CA GLY A 102 -17.98 -5.92 -1.90
C GLY A 102 -18.07 -6.03 -3.42
N PHE A 103 -18.71 -7.09 -3.91
CA PHE A 103 -18.75 -7.46 -5.31
C PHE A 103 -19.99 -6.94 -6.03
N PHE A 104 -19.81 -6.54 -7.29
CA PHE A 104 -20.86 -6.08 -8.18
C PHE A 104 -20.74 -6.76 -9.55
N THR A 105 -21.80 -7.41 -10.00
CA THR A 105 -21.91 -7.89 -11.38
C THR A 105 -22.23 -6.73 -12.32
N LEU A 106 -21.90 -6.90 -13.59
CA LEU A 106 -22.16 -5.88 -14.62
C LEU A 106 -23.47 -6.16 -15.37
N SER A 107 -24.18 -5.10 -15.74
CA SER A 107 -25.35 -5.16 -16.62
C SER A 107 -24.99 -4.79 -18.07
N SER A 108 -23.96 -3.95 -18.30
CA SER A 108 -23.44 -3.63 -19.62
C SER A 108 -22.03 -3.10 -19.57
N ILE A 109 -21.33 -3.20 -20.70
CA ILE A 109 -20.01 -2.63 -20.97
C ILE A 109 -20.12 -1.79 -22.22
N VAL A 110 -19.65 -0.55 -22.18
CA VAL A 110 -19.62 0.35 -23.34
C VAL A 110 -18.19 0.86 -23.54
N LEU A 111 -17.54 0.34 -24.57
CA LEU A 111 -16.23 0.82 -25.01
C LEU A 111 -16.39 2.12 -25.81
N HIS A 112 -15.45 3.05 -25.66
CA HIS A 112 -15.49 4.30 -26.43
C HIS A 112 -15.48 4.02 -27.96
N PRO A 113 -16.39 4.61 -28.75
CA PRO A 113 -16.56 4.24 -30.17
C PRO A 113 -15.35 4.55 -31.05
N ALA A 114 -14.49 5.48 -30.63
CA ALA A 114 -13.24 5.79 -31.31
C ALA A 114 -12.01 5.16 -30.61
N TYR A 115 -12.23 4.07 -29.87
CA TYR A 115 -11.12 3.35 -29.24
C TYR A 115 -10.11 2.87 -30.29
N ASN A 116 -8.89 3.31 -30.13
CA ASN A 116 -7.71 2.89 -30.88
C ASN A 116 -6.48 3.25 -30.04
N PHE A 117 -6.08 2.32 -29.18
CA PHE A 117 -5.05 2.55 -28.16
C PHE A 117 -3.86 3.39 -28.68
N PRO A 118 -3.43 4.46 -27.97
CA PRO A 118 -3.91 4.94 -26.66
C PRO A 118 -5.07 5.97 -26.76
N VAL A 119 -5.62 6.22 -27.96
CA VAL A 119 -6.72 7.16 -28.16
C VAL A 119 -8.05 6.49 -27.83
N GLY A 120 -8.92 7.19 -27.10
CA GLY A 120 -10.22 6.65 -26.70
C GLY A 120 -10.15 5.51 -25.72
N ASP A 121 -9.07 5.37 -24.97
CA ASP A 121 -8.85 4.28 -24.03
C ASP A 121 -9.67 4.45 -22.74
N VAL A 122 -10.99 4.45 -22.91
CA VAL A 122 -12.00 4.59 -21.85
C VAL A 122 -13.14 3.61 -22.11
N ALA A 123 -13.58 2.91 -21.06
CA ALA A 123 -14.79 2.12 -21.03
C ALA A 123 -15.66 2.49 -19.85
N VAL A 124 -16.99 2.44 -20.04
CA VAL A 124 -17.98 2.67 -18.99
C VAL A 124 -18.71 1.37 -18.73
N LEU A 125 -18.64 0.91 -17.48
CA LEU A 125 -19.28 -0.30 -17.00
C LEU A 125 -20.53 0.08 -16.19
N LYS A 126 -21.66 -0.55 -16.47
CA LYS A 126 -22.89 -0.39 -15.68
C LYS A 126 -23.01 -1.55 -14.72
N LEU A 127 -23.04 -1.25 -13.43
CA LEU A 127 -23.25 -2.21 -12.36
C LEU A 127 -24.72 -2.61 -12.29
N ALA A 128 -25.00 -3.89 -12.05
CA ALA A 128 -26.37 -4.41 -11.96
C ALA A 128 -27.12 -3.89 -10.71
N ALA A 129 -26.38 -3.58 -9.65
CA ALA A 129 -26.91 -3.03 -8.39
C ALA A 129 -26.22 -1.71 -8.03
N ALA A 130 -26.93 -0.84 -7.30
CA ALA A 130 -26.35 0.39 -6.79
C ALA A 130 -25.31 0.10 -5.70
N VAL A 131 -24.20 0.82 -5.74
CA VAL A 131 -23.19 0.82 -4.68
C VAL A 131 -23.66 1.76 -3.56
N THR A 132 -23.96 1.21 -2.40
CA THR A 132 -24.42 1.98 -1.24
C THR A 132 -23.29 2.26 -0.24
N GLY A 133 -23.37 3.40 0.45
CA GLY A 133 -22.37 3.79 1.47
C GLY A 133 -21.07 4.36 0.88
N ILE A 134 -21.07 4.73 -0.40
CA ILE A 134 -19.94 5.39 -1.07
C ILE A 134 -20.49 6.56 -1.88
N THR A 135 -19.88 7.74 -1.73
CA THR A 135 -20.15 8.89 -2.62
C THR A 135 -19.33 8.71 -3.89
N PRO A 136 -19.95 8.68 -5.08
CA PRO A 136 -19.22 8.58 -6.34
C PRO A 136 -18.26 9.75 -6.57
N THR A 137 -17.12 9.47 -7.20
CA THR A 137 -16.15 10.51 -7.59
C THR A 137 -16.69 11.35 -8.74
N GLN A 138 -16.61 12.67 -8.61
CA GLN A 138 -17.03 13.58 -9.65
C GLN A 138 -16.03 13.57 -10.82
N LEU A 139 -16.52 13.82 -12.04
CA LEU A 139 -15.66 13.95 -13.23
C LEU A 139 -15.05 15.36 -13.31
N ASN A 140 -13.79 15.46 -13.64
CA ASN A 140 -13.21 16.70 -14.18
C ASN A 140 -13.62 16.81 -15.67
N GLY A 141 -14.77 17.39 -15.92
CA GLY A 141 -15.33 17.52 -17.27
C GLY A 141 -14.97 18.81 -18.01
N THR A 142 -14.16 19.70 -17.44
CA THR A 142 -13.93 21.04 -17.97
C THR A 142 -12.66 21.19 -18.79
N ALA A 143 -11.52 20.77 -18.25
CA ALA A 143 -10.22 20.89 -18.92
C ALA A 143 -9.23 19.85 -18.39
N ALA A 144 -8.25 19.48 -19.22
CA ALA A 144 -7.11 18.69 -18.75
C ALA A 144 -6.35 19.42 -17.64
N PRO A 145 -5.78 18.71 -16.66
CA PRO A 145 -4.87 19.31 -15.69
C PRO A 145 -3.71 20.02 -16.41
N ALA A 146 -3.39 21.24 -15.96
CA ALA A 146 -2.21 21.95 -16.47
C ALA A 146 -0.92 21.19 -16.07
N PRO A 147 0.17 21.32 -16.84
CA PRO A 147 1.48 20.84 -16.39
C PRO A 147 1.87 21.41 -15.02
N ASN A 148 2.52 20.61 -14.20
CA ASN A 148 2.88 20.86 -12.80
C ASN A 148 1.68 20.84 -11.82
N THR A 149 0.54 20.30 -12.21
CA THR A 149 -0.55 20.00 -11.27
C THR A 149 -0.17 18.75 -10.46
N VAL A 150 -0.28 18.84 -9.13
CA VAL A 150 -0.14 17.67 -8.26
C VAL A 150 -1.45 16.88 -8.31
N GLY A 151 -1.34 15.58 -8.48
CA GLY A 151 -2.47 14.66 -8.49
C GLY A 151 -2.19 13.40 -7.69
N THR A 152 -3.26 12.70 -7.38
CA THR A 152 -3.26 11.42 -6.65
C THR A 152 -3.60 10.30 -7.60
N ILE A 153 -2.80 9.24 -7.61
CA ILE A 153 -3.10 7.99 -8.32
C ILE A 153 -3.40 6.89 -7.31
N VAL A 154 -4.40 6.06 -7.61
CA VAL A 154 -4.82 4.94 -6.74
C VAL A 154 -5.10 3.73 -7.59
N GLY A 155 -4.62 2.55 -7.16
CA GLY A 155 -4.88 1.32 -7.90
C GLY A 155 -4.49 0.07 -7.13
N PHE A 156 -4.71 -1.06 -7.77
CA PHE A 156 -4.45 -2.39 -7.22
C PHE A 156 -3.33 -3.12 -7.97
N GLY A 157 -2.59 -2.41 -8.81
CA GLY A 157 -1.49 -2.95 -9.56
C GLY A 157 -0.26 -3.30 -8.72
N ARG A 158 0.80 -3.72 -9.42
CA ARG A 158 2.10 -4.09 -8.81
C ARG A 158 2.81 -2.87 -8.22
N SER A 159 3.69 -3.11 -7.25
CA SER A 159 4.58 -2.09 -6.71
C SER A 159 5.89 -1.93 -7.49
N GLY A 160 6.07 -2.65 -8.58
CA GLY A 160 7.24 -2.57 -9.46
C GLY A 160 7.26 -3.63 -10.54
N GLY A 161 7.96 -3.40 -11.63
CA GLY A 161 7.96 -4.30 -12.80
C GLY A 161 8.42 -5.73 -12.58
N ALA A 162 9.11 -5.99 -11.47
CA ALA A 162 9.58 -7.32 -11.09
C ALA A 162 8.86 -7.91 -9.88
N THR A 163 7.87 -7.20 -9.31
CA THR A 163 7.06 -7.69 -8.20
C THR A 163 5.81 -8.39 -8.73
N ASN A 164 5.28 -9.34 -8.00
CA ASN A 164 4.04 -10.03 -8.35
C ASN A 164 3.03 -9.84 -7.21
N ASP A 165 2.78 -8.58 -6.85
CA ASP A 165 1.99 -8.15 -5.70
C ASP A 165 0.75 -7.34 -6.11
N TYR A 166 0.08 -7.77 -7.18
CA TYR A 166 -1.26 -7.28 -7.55
C TYR A 166 -2.28 -7.46 -6.43
N GLY A 167 -3.42 -6.79 -6.54
CA GLY A 167 -4.56 -7.00 -5.66
C GLY A 167 -4.52 -6.19 -4.38
N LEU A 168 -3.39 -5.56 -4.04
CA LEU A 168 -3.27 -4.69 -2.88
C LEU A 168 -3.49 -3.23 -3.28
N LYS A 169 -4.44 -2.57 -2.63
CA LYS A 169 -4.74 -1.16 -2.91
C LYS A 169 -3.65 -0.23 -2.41
N ARG A 170 -3.16 0.62 -3.30
CA ARG A 170 -2.11 1.60 -3.01
C ARG A 170 -2.47 2.98 -3.51
N VAL A 171 -1.88 3.98 -2.89
CA VAL A 171 -2.00 5.40 -3.26
C VAL A 171 -0.61 6.00 -3.48
N GLY A 172 -0.52 6.94 -4.42
CA GLY A 172 0.71 7.68 -4.68
C GLY A 172 0.42 9.06 -5.25
N ALA A 173 1.34 10.01 -5.10
CA ALA A 173 1.26 11.33 -5.70
C ALA A 173 2.10 11.41 -6.97
N VAL A 174 1.59 12.17 -7.95
CA VAL A 174 2.25 12.45 -9.21
C VAL A 174 2.22 13.96 -9.49
N THR A 175 3.10 14.42 -10.38
CA THR A 175 3.05 15.78 -10.88
C THR A 175 2.93 15.75 -12.39
N THR A 176 1.87 16.35 -12.93
CA THR A 176 1.58 16.34 -14.38
C THR A 176 2.65 17.08 -15.16
N GLU A 177 2.87 16.65 -16.39
CA GLU A 177 3.73 17.34 -17.36
C GLU A 177 3.11 17.31 -18.75
N THR A 178 3.72 18.02 -19.68
CA THR A 178 3.34 17.94 -21.10
C THR A 178 3.67 16.56 -21.64
N CYS A 179 2.72 15.93 -22.32
CA CYS A 179 2.94 14.65 -22.98
C CYS A 179 4.01 14.80 -24.10
N SER A 180 4.83 13.78 -24.28
CA SER A 180 5.90 13.73 -25.26
C SER A 180 5.78 12.51 -26.17
N ASP A 181 6.65 12.44 -27.19
CA ASP A 181 6.88 11.28 -28.05
C ASP A 181 5.62 10.66 -28.68
N GLY A 182 4.74 11.50 -29.20
CA GLY A 182 3.56 11.07 -29.95
C GLY A 182 2.29 10.87 -29.12
N ILE A 183 2.35 11.00 -27.80
CA ILE A 183 1.14 11.06 -26.96
C ILE A 183 0.53 12.44 -27.06
N SER A 184 -0.77 12.51 -27.38
CA SER A 184 -1.48 13.78 -27.60
C SER A 184 -1.98 14.40 -26.29
N ASN A 185 -1.60 15.64 -26.01
CA ASN A 185 -2.11 16.39 -24.85
C ASN A 185 -3.63 16.67 -24.90
N SER A 186 -4.27 16.55 -26.06
CA SER A 186 -5.72 16.72 -26.16
C SER A 186 -6.50 15.50 -25.66
N SER A 187 -5.96 14.32 -25.83
CA SER A 187 -6.59 13.06 -25.45
C SER A 187 -5.99 12.41 -24.21
N SER A 188 -4.87 12.92 -23.72
CA SER A 188 -4.13 12.29 -22.63
C SER A 188 -3.62 13.31 -21.61
N VAL A 189 -3.43 12.86 -20.37
CA VAL A 189 -2.71 13.55 -19.29
C VAL A 189 -1.47 12.73 -18.97
N CYS A 190 -0.32 13.39 -18.88
CA CYS A 190 0.94 12.71 -18.66
C CYS A 190 1.62 13.20 -17.39
N TRP A 191 2.43 12.31 -16.79
CA TRP A 191 3.36 12.67 -15.73
C TRP A 191 4.63 11.86 -15.86
N LYS A 192 5.69 12.37 -15.25
CA LYS A 192 7.00 11.76 -15.28
C LYS A 192 7.36 11.16 -13.92
N PHE A 193 7.73 9.92 -13.96
CA PHE A 193 8.28 9.25 -12.80
C PHE A 193 9.77 9.56 -12.70
N THR A 194 10.14 10.39 -11.75
CA THR A 194 11.50 10.94 -11.65
C THR A 194 12.37 10.15 -10.65
N ASN A 195 13.67 10.28 -10.77
CA ASN A 195 14.63 9.84 -9.77
C ASN A 195 15.35 11.09 -9.22
N PRO A 196 15.48 11.22 -7.91
CA PRO A 196 15.18 10.28 -6.84
C PRO A 196 13.68 10.17 -6.52
N LEU A 197 13.25 9.01 -6.01
CA LEU A 197 11.85 8.70 -5.75
C LEU A 197 11.21 9.55 -4.64
N GLY A 198 11.98 10.05 -3.70
CA GLY A 198 11.43 10.69 -2.51
C GLY A 198 10.81 9.69 -1.51
N PRO A 199 10.17 10.17 -0.45
CA PRO A 199 9.39 9.34 0.45
C PRO A 199 8.28 8.58 -0.29
N PRO A 200 7.83 7.43 0.22
CA PRO A 200 6.66 6.73 -0.34
C PRO A 200 5.47 7.67 -0.54
N SER A 201 4.75 7.49 -1.62
CA SER A 201 3.58 8.29 -2.04
C SER A 201 3.87 9.75 -2.43
N THR A 202 5.11 10.20 -2.56
CA THR A 202 5.41 11.61 -2.96
C THR A 202 5.84 11.78 -4.41
N ASN A 203 6.33 10.75 -5.05
CA ASN A 203 6.71 10.69 -6.45
C ASN A 203 6.50 9.24 -6.90
N SER A 204 5.37 8.98 -7.48
CA SER A 204 4.86 7.64 -7.75
C SER A 204 4.59 7.45 -9.24
N SER A 205 4.38 6.22 -9.63
CA SER A 205 3.95 5.88 -10.99
C SER A 205 3.00 4.69 -10.99
N THR A 206 2.18 4.60 -12.00
CA THR A 206 1.27 3.48 -12.21
C THR A 206 1.99 2.23 -12.68
N CYS A 207 1.47 1.02 -12.38
CA CYS A 207 2.08 -0.31 -12.71
C CYS A 207 1.03 -1.32 -13.24
N ASN A 208 1.41 -2.53 -13.80
CA ASN A 208 0.45 -3.53 -14.32
C ASN A 208 -0.67 -3.76 -13.31
N GLY A 209 -1.92 -3.68 -13.81
CA GLY A 209 -3.11 -3.78 -12.99
C GLY A 209 -3.65 -2.43 -12.49
N ASP A 210 -2.89 -1.32 -12.58
CA ASP A 210 -3.43 0.02 -12.31
C ASP A 210 -4.21 0.58 -13.51
N SER A 211 -4.14 -0.04 -14.67
CA SER A 211 -4.97 0.25 -15.85
C SER A 211 -6.41 0.57 -15.46
N GLY A 212 -6.95 1.67 -15.95
CA GLY A 212 -8.30 2.11 -15.62
C GLY A 212 -8.45 2.79 -14.26
N GLY A 213 -7.44 2.73 -13.39
CA GLY A 213 -7.39 3.49 -12.14
C GLY A 213 -7.37 5.00 -12.38
N PRO A 214 -7.63 5.82 -11.35
CA PRO A 214 -7.75 7.25 -11.50
C PRO A 214 -6.42 8.00 -11.40
N LEU A 215 -6.36 9.11 -12.11
CA LEU A 215 -5.67 10.32 -11.68
C LEU A 215 -6.72 11.25 -11.07
N LEU A 216 -6.62 11.53 -9.79
CA LEU A 216 -7.47 12.47 -9.05
C LEU A 216 -6.74 13.80 -8.92
N ILE A 217 -7.47 14.90 -9.08
CA ILE A 217 -6.97 16.26 -8.84
C ILE A 217 -7.92 17.03 -7.93
N ASP A 218 -7.39 17.87 -7.06
CA ASP A 218 -8.20 18.79 -6.27
C ASP A 218 -8.58 20.00 -7.16
N SER A 219 -9.88 20.14 -7.41
CA SER A 219 -10.44 21.27 -8.18
C SER A 219 -11.00 22.38 -7.28
N GLY A 220 -10.63 22.41 -5.99
CA GLY A 220 -11.08 23.41 -5.01
C GLY A 220 -12.45 23.10 -4.38
N GLY A 221 -13.08 22.01 -4.76
CA GLY A 221 -14.33 21.49 -4.21
C GLY A 221 -14.23 20.01 -3.82
N GLY A 222 -13.01 19.48 -3.79
CA GLY A 222 -12.70 18.08 -3.58
C GLY A 222 -12.01 17.43 -4.79
N GLU A 223 -11.56 16.20 -4.60
CA GLU A 223 -10.88 15.43 -5.64
C GLU A 223 -11.85 15.01 -6.76
N THR A 224 -11.45 15.24 -8.00
CA THR A 224 -12.20 14.87 -9.20
C THR A 224 -11.38 13.94 -10.10
N LEU A 225 -12.04 13.05 -10.83
CA LEU A 225 -11.42 12.14 -11.79
C LEU A 225 -10.97 12.91 -13.03
N ALA A 226 -9.68 13.10 -13.20
CA ALA A 226 -9.08 13.87 -14.29
C ALA A 226 -8.42 12.96 -15.35
N GLY A 227 -7.99 11.77 -14.96
CA GLY A 227 -7.38 10.79 -15.85
C GLY A 227 -7.86 9.37 -15.56
N VAL A 228 -7.84 8.53 -16.59
CA VAL A 228 -8.04 7.09 -16.50
C VAL A 228 -6.75 6.43 -16.96
N THR A 229 -6.07 5.74 -16.08
CA THR A 229 -4.76 5.14 -16.35
C THR A 229 -4.78 4.27 -17.59
N SER A 230 -3.97 4.62 -18.57
CA SER A 230 -3.91 4.01 -19.89
C SER A 230 -2.59 3.27 -20.11
N GLY A 231 -1.45 3.90 -19.81
CA GLY A 231 -0.16 3.24 -20.02
C GLY A 231 1.05 4.02 -19.56
N GLY A 232 2.20 3.39 -19.75
CA GLY A 232 3.53 3.98 -19.62
C GLY A 232 4.36 3.68 -20.86
N ARG A 233 5.49 4.35 -21.01
CA ARG A 233 6.38 4.16 -22.15
C ARG A 233 7.27 2.93 -22.03
N THR A 234 7.45 2.44 -20.81
CA THR A 234 8.20 1.21 -20.55
C THR A 234 7.39 0.24 -19.69
N ALA A 235 7.47 -1.04 -20.02
CA ALA A 235 6.83 -2.09 -19.22
C ALA A 235 7.54 -2.35 -17.88
N SER A 236 8.65 -1.68 -17.62
CA SER A 236 9.49 -1.94 -16.44
C SER A 236 9.13 -1.11 -15.22
N CYS A 237 8.29 -0.07 -15.36
CA CYS A 237 7.84 0.82 -14.29
C CYS A 237 9.00 1.47 -13.51
N LEU A 238 10.08 1.74 -14.19
CA LEU A 238 11.28 2.33 -13.61
C LEU A 238 11.21 3.85 -13.65
N PRO A 239 11.94 4.56 -12.77
CA PRO A 239 12.13 6.00 -12.89
C PRO A 239 12.60 6.40 -14.30
N TYR A 240 12.22 7.61 -14.71
CA TYR A 240 12.36 8.20 -16.05
C TYR A 240 11.35 7.71 -17.09
N ASP A 241 10.39 6.87 -16.70
CA ASP A 241 9.23 6.61 -17.53
C ASP A 241 8.28 7.81 -17.55
N GLN A 242 7.53 7.98 -18.63
CA GLN A 242 6.39 8.88 -18.72
C GLN A 242 5.14 8.03 -18.78
N SER A 243 4.32 8.10 -17.75
CA SER A 243 3.00 7.50 -17.73
C SER A 243 1.98 8.45 -18.33
N PHE A 244 0.91 7.89 -18.86
CA PHE A 244 -0.18 8.65 -19.47
C PHE A 244 -1.53 8.02 -19.16
N ASP A 245 -2.50 8.89 -18.92
CA ASP A 245 -3.91 8.55 -18.70
C ASP A 245 -4.75 9.10 -19.85
N ALA A 246 -5.88 8.46 -20.14
CA ALA A 246 -6.91 9.04 -20.96
C ALA A 246 -7.49 10.28 -20.25
N ASN A 247 -7.48 11.44 -20.93
CA ASN A 247 -7.94 12.72 -20.40
C ASN A 247 -9.47 12.72 -20.21
N VAL A 248 -9.93 12.68 -18.97
CA VAL A 248 -11.37 12.61 -18.67
C VAL A 248 -12.14 13.79 -19.26
N ALA A 249 -11.57 14.99 -19.29
CA ALA A 249 -12.24 16.14 -19.90
C ALA A 249 -12.53 15.95 -21.39
N ALA A 250 -11.65 15.24 -22.11
CA ALA A 250 -11.87 14.93 -23.52
C ALA A 250 -12.98 13.88 -23.74
N TYR A 251 -13.19 13.01 -22.77
CA TYR A 251 -14.14 11.89 -22.85
C TYR A 251 -15.38 12.09 -21.94
N ALA A 252 -15.51 13.22 -21.28
CA ALA A 252 -16.58 13.49 -20.31
C ALA A 252 -17.99 13.36 -20.94
N SER A 253 -18.17 13.83 -22.17
CA SER A 253 -19.45 13.72 -22.89
C SER A 253 -19.83 12.26 -23.19
N PHE A 254 -18.85 11.40 -23.51
CA PHE A 254 -19.07 9.97 -23.70
C PHE A 254 -19.45 9.32 -22.37
N ILE A 255 -18.67 9.56 -21.32
CA ILE A 255 -18.95 8.99 -19.99
C ILE A 255 -20.33 9.43 -19.50
N ALA A 256 -20.65 10.72 -19.60
CA ALA A 256 -21.94 11.26 -19.21
C ALA A 256 -23.11 10.71 -20.06
N GLY A 257 -22.91 10.53 -21.36
CA GLY A 257 -23.90 9.96 -22.25
C GLY A 257 -24.28 8.52 -21.88
N VAL A 258 -23.29 7.69 -21.50
CA VAL A 258 -23.52 6.31 -21.07
C VAL A 258 -24.06 6.25 -19.62
N ALA A 259 -23.53 7.07 -18.73
CA ALA A 259 -23.95 7.13 -17.34
C ALA A 259 -25.39 7.64 -17.18
N GLY A 260 -25.80 8.59 -18.06
CA GLY A 260 -27.10 9.26 -17.97
C GLY A 260 -27.23 10.06 -16.67
N GLY A 261 -28.40 10.06 -16.06
CA GLY A 261 -28.66 10.77 -14.81
C GLY A 261 -27.91 10.22 -13.58
N ASP A 262 -27.18 9.13 -13.72
CA ASP A 262 -26.48 8.48 -12.59
C ASP A 262 -25.27 9.30 -12.08
N LEU A 263 -24.65 10.15 -12.92
CA LEU A 263 -23.58 11.05 -12.50
C LEU A 263 -24.04 12.18 -11.57
N ALA A 264 -25.32 12.48 -11.53
CA ALA A 264 -25.87 13.49 -10.62
C ALA A 264 -26.03 12.98 -9.18
N ASN A 265 -25.89 11.67 -8.99
CA ASN A 265 -26.07 11.03 -7.68
C ASN A 265 -24.84 11.27 -6.80
N THR A 266 -25.02 12.01 -5.72
CA THR A 266 -24.00 12.24 -4.67
C THR A 266 -24.20 11.33 -3.45
N SER A 267 -25.35 10.64 -3.38
CA SER A 267 -25.69 9.68 -2.33
C SER A 267 -26.34 8.46 -2.95
N CYS A 268 -25.83 7.30 -2.67
CA CYS A 268 -26.27 6.01 -3.20
C CYS A 268 -26.92 5.18 -2.11
N GLY A 269 -28.22 5.32 -1.97
CA GLY A 269 -29.02 4.61 -0.94
C GLY A 269 -28.99 5.30 0.42
N ALA A 270 -29.43 4.56 1.46
CA ALA A 270 -29.67 5.10 2.79
C ALA A 270 -28.47 5.00 3.76
N LEU A 271 -27.38 4.31 3.36
CA LEU A 271 -26.18 4.24 4.20
C LEU A 271 -25.39 5.55 4.13
N PRO A 272 -24.90 6.07 5.27
CA PRO A 272 -24.00 7.20 5.24
C PRO A 272 -22.74 6.84 4.43
N PRO A 273 -22.16 7.74 3.65
CA PRO A 273 -20.99 7.41 2.87
C PRO A 273 -19.73 7.23 3.75
N VAL A 274 -18.78 6.44 3.27
CA VAL A 274 -17.44 6.37 3.86
C VAL A 274 -16.83 7.78 3.91
N GLY A 275 -16.30 8.17 5.08
CA GLY A 275 -15.82 9.52 5.36
C GLY A 275 -16.84 10.42 6.07
N ASP A 276 -18.11 10.01 6.15
CA ASP A 276 -19.10 10.65 7.01
C ASP A 276 -18.80 10.35 8.50
N ALA A 277 -19.14 11.26 9.40
CA ALA A 277 -18.92 11.09 10.84
C ALA A 277 -19.61 9.84 11.43
N ARG A 278 -20.67 9.34 10.77
CA ARG A 278 -21.39 8.11 11.14
C ARG A 278 -20.73 6.83 10.60
N THR A 279 -19.62 6.93 9.90
CA THR A 279 -18.93 5.79 9.30
C THR A 279 -17.56 5.65 9.91
N ARG A 280 -17.23 4.46 10.40
CA ARG A 280 -15.90 4.15 10.94
C ARG A 280 -15.22 3.12 10.04
N VAL A 281 -13.97 3.39 9.70
CA VAL A 281 -13.15 2.47 8.92
C VAL A 281 -11.96 2.03 9.75
N ARG A 282 -11.73 0.72 9.77
CA ARG A 282 -10.51 0.13 10.31
C ARG A 282 -9.86 -0.71 9.21
N ALA A 283 -8.58 -0.50 8.98
CA ALA A 283 -7.78 -1.32 8.08
C ALA A 283 -6.82 -2.19 8.88
N VAL A 284 -6.64 -3.41 8.41
CA VAL A 284 -5.65 -4.36 8.92
C VAL A 284 -4.90 -4.92 7.72
N SER A 285 -3.60 -5.05 7.82
CA SER A 285 -2.79 -5.70 6.80
C SER A 285 -1.84 -6.71 7.44
N GLY A 286 -1.45 -7.71 6.68
CA GLY A 286 -0.54 -8.75 7.13
C GLY A 286 0.01 -9.55 5.96
N SER A 287 0.72 -10.62 6.24
CA SER A 287 1.21 -11.57 5.25
C SER A 287 1.03 -12.99 5.78
N LEU A 288 0.60 -13.89 4.89
CA LEU A 288 0.41 -15.30 5.20
C LEU A 288 1.46 -16.14 4.48
N GLU A 289 1.94 -17.16 5.18
CA GLU A 289 2.96 -18.09 4.71
C GLU A 289 2.53 -19.53 5.05
N SER A 290 3.24 -20.52 4.51
CA SER A 290 2.91 -21.94 4.75
C SER A 290 3.05 -22.38 6.21
N ASP A 291 3.92 -21.72 6.96
CA ASP A 291 4.17 -21.96 8.39
C ASP A 291 3.42 -20.95 9.31
N ALA A 292 2.77 -19.94 8.74
CA ALA A 292 1.89 -18.99 9.39
C ALA A 292 0.64 -18.76 8.50
N PRO A 293 -0.29 -19.76 8.45
CA PRO A 293 -1.41 -19.72 7.51
C PRO A 293 -2.54 -18.79 7.94
N ASP A 294 -2.54 -18.29 9.17
CA ASP A 294 -3.64 -17.54 9.78
C ASP A 294 -3.25 -16.12 10.15
N GLY A 295 -4.02 -15.16 9.67
CA GLY A 295 -3.98 -13.77 10.11
C GLY A 295 -5.25 -13.43 10.90
N THR A 296 -5.12 -13.02 12.16
CA THR A 296 -6.28 -12.73 13.02
C THR A 296 -6.34 -11.27 13.42
N SER A 297 -7.55 -10.75 13.56
CA SER A 297 -7.79 -9.40 14.09
C SER A 297 -9.07 -9.37 14.91
N THR A 298 -9.12 -8.48 15.90
CA THR A 298 -10.31 -8.23 16.74
C THR A 298 -10.69 -6.76 16.66
N PHE A 299 -11.98 -6.47 16.63
CA PHE A 299 -12.51 -5.12 16.64
C PHE A 299 -13.83 -5.09 17.42
N THR A 300 -14.28 -3.90 17.80
CA THR A 300 -15.53 -3.72 18.51
C THR A 300 -16.57 -3.08 17.59
N VAL A 301 -17.77 -3.65 17.58
CA VAL A 301 -18.94 -3.07 16.94
C VAL A 301 -19.67 -2.24 17.99
N PRO A 302 -19.77 -0.90 17.85
CA PRO A 302 -20.47 -0.04 18.79
C PRO A 302 -21.99 -0.19 18.67
N ALA A 303 -22.69 0.23 19.72
CA ALA A 303 -24.14 0.35 19.68
C ALA A 303 -24.56 1.32 18.55
N GLY A 304 -25.72 1.09 17.94
CA GLY A 304 -26.21 1.92 16.85
C GLY A 304 -25.56 1.66 15.49
N THR A 305 -24.72 0.63 15.35
CA THR A 305 -24.22 0.20 14.04
C THR A 305 -25.35 -0.44 13.25
N SER A 306 -25.72 0.17 12.13
CA SER A 306 -26.79 -0.34 11.24
C SER A 306 -26.26 -1.39 10.25
N ARG A 307 -25.00 -1.30 9.86
CA ARG A 307 -24.35 -2.19 8.90
C ARG A 307 -22.87 -2.37 9.23
N LEU A 308 -22.40 -3.61 9.13
CA LEU A 308 -20.98 -3.96 9.17
C LEU A 308 -20.60 -4.60 7.84
N ARG A 309 -19.53 -4.12 7.21
CA ARG A 309 -18.90 -4.73 6.05
C ARG A 309 -17.45 -5.06 6.37
N VAL A 310 -17.04 -6.27 6.04
CA VAL A 310 -15.65 -6.73 6.14
C VAL A 310 -15.24 -7.22 4.78
N ALA A 311 -14.27 -6.57 4.17
CA ALA A 311 -13.74 -6.90 2.87
C ALA A 311 -12.27 -7.30 2.99
N MET A 312 -11.86 -8.31 2.26
CA MET A 312 -10.48 -8.75 2.13
C MET A 312 -10.05 -8.64 0.67
N ASN A 313 -8.86 -8.15 0.45
CA ASN A 313 -8.13 -8.29 -0.80
C ASN A 313 -6.68 -8.66 -0.50
N ALA A 314 -6.08 -9.50 -1.33
CA ALA A 314 -4.75 -10.03 -1.11
C ALA A 314 -3.93 -10.03 -2.41
N VAL A 315 -2.67 -10.43 -2.31
CA VAL A 315 -1.81 -10.60 -3.48
C VAL A 315 -2.46 -11.59 -4.44
N ASP A 316 -2.81 -11.09 -5.62
CA ASP A 316 -3.47 -11.84 -6.69
C ASP A 316 -2.40 -12.39 -7.65
N ASP A 317 -1.67 -13.40 -7.20
CA ASP A 317 -0.91 -14.26 -8.09
C ASP A 317 -1.71 -15.56 -8.33
N SER A 318 -1.56 -16.17 -9.47
CA SER A 318 -2.32 -17.36 -9.86
C SER A 318 -2.13 -18.59 -8.94
N SER A 319 -1.35 -18.45 -7.86
CA SER A 319 -1.03 -19.51 -6.90
C SER A 319 -1.58 -19.26 -5.50
N SER A 320 -2.06 -18.06 -5.22
CA SER A 320 -2.57 -17.67 -3.90
C SER A 320 -4.08 -17.85 -3.82
N ASP A 321 -4.55 -18.32 -2.67
CA ASP A 321 -5.95 -18.53 -2.34
C ASP A 321 -6.13 -18.29 -0.84
N PHE A 322 -6.83 -17.20 -0.49
CA PHE A 322 -7.02 -16.75 0.89
C PHE A 322 -8.51 -16.58 1.19
N ASP A 323 -8.93 -17.16 2.29
CA ASP A 323 -10.32 -17.16 2.75
C ASP A 323 -10.53 -16.18 3.90
N LEU A 324 -11.71 -15.56 3.94
CA LEU A 324 -12.11 -14.61 4.98
C LEU A 324 -13.21 -15.22 5.86
N TYR A 325 -12.99 -15.23 7.18
CA TYR A 325 -13.97 -15.66 8.18
C TYR A 325 -14.22 -14.55 9.19
N VAL A 326 -15.50 -14.28 9.48
CA VAL A 326 -15.90 -13.22 10.40
C VAL A 326 -16.88 -13.77 11.43
N LYS A 327 -16.70 -13.45 12.72
CA LYS A 327 -17.55 -13.95 13.80
C LYS A 327 -17.69 -12.97 14.96
N ALA A 328 -18.90 -12.89 15.52
CA ALA A 328 -19.20 -12.16 16.74
C ALA A 328 -18.79 -12.94 18.00
N GLY A 329 -18.28 -12.23 19.01
CA GLY A 329 -18.10 -12.72 20.38
C GLY A 329 -16.95 -13.69 20.62
N SER A 330 -16.49 -14.41 19.61
CA SER A 330 -15.39 -15.37 19.74
C SER A 330 -14.62 -15.53 18.43
N PRO A 331 -13.33 -15.90 18.44
CA PRO A 331 -12.55 -16.13 17.23
C PRO A 331 -13.22 -17.14 16.30
N PRO A 332 -13.29 -16.88 14.99
CA PRO A 332 -13.74 -17.85 13.99
C PRO A 332 -12.74 -18.99 13.81
N SER A 333 -13.23 -20.07 13.23
CA SER A 333 -12.41 -21.19 12.72
C SER A 333 -13.00 -21.65 11.39
N LEU A 334 -12.26 -22.49 10.65
CA LEU A 334 -12.67 -23.00 9.33
C LEU A 334 -14.02 -23.75 9.32
N GLY A 335 -14.54 -24.15 10.47
CA GLY A 335 -15.86 -24.80 10.59
C GLY A 335 -16.86 -24.00 11.41
N SER A 336 -16.51 -22.78 11.88
CA SER A 336 -17.37 -21.98 12.77
C SER A 336 -17.12 -20.49 12.57
N ALA A 337 -17.92 -19.89 11.70
CA ALA A 337 -17.96 -18.45 11.43
C ALA A 337 -19.41 -18.01 11.22
N ASP A 338 -19.70 -16.72 11.45
CA ASP A 338 -21.01 -16.14 11.12
C ASP A 338 -21.07 -15.75 9.64
N CYS A 339 -19.92 -15.51 9.03
CA CYS A 339 -19.73 -15.39 7.60
C CYS A 339 -18.38 -16.01 7.22
N ALA A 340 -18.40 -16.83 6.17
CA ALA A 340 -17.21 -17.35 5.50
C ALA A 340 -17.28 -16.96 4.02
N ALA A 341 -16.24 -16.30 3.52
CA ALA A 341 -16.04 -16.04 2.11
C ALA A 341 -14.89 -16.93 1.62
N GLU A 342 -15.27 -18.13 1.25
CA GLU A 342 -14.40 -19.17 0.71
C GLU A 342 -14.58 -19.20 -0.82
N GLY A 343 -13.52 -19.00 -1.55
CA GLY A 343 -13.55 -19.01 -3.00
C GLY A 343 -12.14 -19.12 -3.55
N GLY A 344 -11.97 -19.66 -4.75
CA GLY A 344 -10.65 -19.81 -5.36
C GLY A 344 -10.05 -18.48 -5.85
N ASN A 345 -10.10 -17.42 -5.04
CA ASN A 345 -9.57 -16.10 -5.35
C ASN A 345 -9.10 -15.37 -4.09
N GLN A 346 -8.53 -14.18 -4.27
CA GLN A 346 -7.90 -13.38 -3.22
C GLN A 346 -8.81 -12.26 -2.69
N TYR A 347 -10.12 -12.34 -2.95
CA TYR A 347 -11.08 -11.31 -2.57
C TYR A 347 -12.21 -11.94 -1.76
N GLY A 348 -12.45 -11.45 -0.55
CA GLY A 348 -13.50 -11.90 0.34
C GLY A 348 -14.39 -10.76 0.81
N PHE A 349 -15.66 -11.04 1.05
CA PHE A 349 -16.61 -10.03 1.52
C PHE A 349 -17.67 -10.63 2.43
N CYS A 350 -17.85 -10.01 3.58
CA CYS A 350 -18.91 -10.29 4.56
C CYS A 350 -19.69 -9.03 4.86
N GLU A 351 -21.03 -9.13 4.86
CA GLU A 351 -21.91 -8.03 5.24
C GLU A 351 -22.93 -8.49 6.29
N PHE A 352 -23.11 -7.67 7.33
CA PHE A 352 -24.07 -7.91 8.40
C PHE A 352 -24.98 -6.70 8.57
N THR A 353 -26.30 -6.93 8.58
CA THR A 353 -27.31 -5.93 8.91
C THR A 353 -27.60 -5.98 10.40
N ALA A 354 -27.64 -4.82 11.06
CA ALA A 354 -27.82 -4.70 12.50
C ALA A 354 -26.92 -5.67 13.30
N PRO A 355 -25.59 -5.58 13.12
CA PRO A 355 -24.67 -6.50 13.77
C PRO A 355 -24.75 -6.40 15.29
N ALA A 356 -24.49 -7.51 15.98
CA ALA A 356 -24.44 -7.53 17.44
C ALA A 356 -23.37 -6.57 17.97
N THR A 357 -23.70 -5.77 18.97
CA THR A 357 -22.73 -4.90 19.66
C THR A 357 -21.72 -5.73 20.44
N GLY A 358 -20.47 -5.29 20.46
CA GLY A 358 -19.41 -5.93 21.21
C GLY A 358 -18.26 -6.44 20.33
N PRO A 359 -17.43 -7.37 20.85
CA PRO A 359 -16.25 -7.84 20.12
C PRO A 359 -16.62 -8.69 18.91
N TRP A 360 -15.93 -8.44 17.82
CA TRP A 360 -15.96 -9.22 16.59
C TRP A 360 -14.55 -9.62 16.19
N HIS A 361 -14.44 -10.75 15.53
CA HIS A 361 -13.15 -11.35 15.16
C HIS A 361 -13.12 -11.65 13.67
N VAL A 362 -11.95 -11.42 13.08
CA VAL A 362 -11.63 -11.76 11.69
C VAL A 362 -10.51 -12.77 11.68
N LEU A 363 -10.64 -13.77 10.82
CA LEU A 363 -9.57 -14.68 10.44
C LEU A 363 -9.41 -14.60 8.92
N VAL A 364 -8.20 -14.35 8.47
CA VAL A 364 -7.80 -14.57 7.08
C VAL A 364 -6.99 -15.86 7.06
N HIS A 365 -7.49 -16.86 6.38
CA HIS A 365 -6.85 -18.17 6.28
C HIS A 365 -6.24 -18.37 4.90
N ARG A 366 -5.03 -18.89 4.87
CA ARG A 366 -4.33 -19.25 3.66
C ARG A 366 -4.68 -20.69 3.25
N PHE A 367 -5.49 -20.85 2.22
CA PHE A 367 -5.73 -22.17 1.61
C PHE A 367 -4.53 -22.58 0.73
N ALA A 368 -4.02 -21.67 -0.10
CA ALA A 368 -2.87 -21.90 -0.98
C ALA A 368 -2.01 -20.64 -1.17
N GLY A 369 -0.83 -20.80 -1.77
CA GLY A 369 0.07 -19.70 -2.08
C GLY A 369 0.74 -19.07 -0.86
N ALA A 370 1.13 -17.81 -0.94
CA ALA A 370 1.67 -17.00 0.14
C ALA A 370 1.66 -15.52 -0.28
N GLY A 371 1.53 -14.59 0.65
CA GLY A 371 1.63 -13.17 0.34
C GLY A 371 0.90 -12.27 1.32
N ALA A 372 0.92 -10.98 0.99
CA ALA A 372 0.28 -9.95 1.81
C ALA A 372 -1.23 -9.87 1.55
N PHE A 373 -1.96 -9.41 2.55
CA PHE A 373 -3.39 -9.14 2.49
C PHE A 373 -3.75 -7.81 3.15
N GLN A 374 -4.91 -7.28 2.78
CA GLN A 374 -5.58 -6.15 3.43
C GLN A 374 -6.98 -6.59 3.84
N VAL A 375 -7.40 -6.25 5.05
CA VAL A 375 -8.79 -6.34 5.50
C VAL A 375 -9.29 -4.94 5.79
N THR A 376 -10.40 -4.57 5.21
CA THR A 376 -11.09 -3.31 5.44
C THR A 376 -12.40 -3.57 6.15
N ILE A 377 -12.54 -3.04 7.36
CA ILE A 377 -13.73 -3.14 8.20
C ILE A 377 -14.43 -1.80 8.14
N THR A 378 -15.69 -1.78 7.69
CA THR A 378 -16.50 -0.56 7.57
C THR A 378 -17.76 -0.71 8.40
N LEU A 379 -17.91 0.18 9.36
CA LEU A 379 -19.06 0.27 10.26
C LEU A 379 -19.90 1.48 9.86
N PHE A 380 -21.17 1.27 9.59
CA PHE A 380 -22.13 2.32 9.25
C PHE A 380 -23.08 2.53 10.42
N GLY A 381 -23.10 3.73 10.96
CA GLY A 381 -24.02 4.12 12.02
C GLY A 381 -25.44 4.38 11.51
N THR A 382 -26.35 4.57 12.44
CA THR A 382 -27.74 4.90 12.14
C THR A 382 -27.86 6.31 11.56
N ASP A 383 -28.54 6.45 10.45
CA ASP A 383 -28.83 7.77 9.87
C ASP A 383 -30.02 8.42 10.57
N CYS A 384 -29.73 9.34 11.47
CA CYS A 384 -30.72 10.05 12.24
C CYS A 384 -31.57 11.04 11.41
N ALA A 385 -31.13 11.43 10.22
CA ALA A 385 -31.89 12.32 9.33
C ALA A 385 -33.12 11.62 8.72
N LEU A 386 -33.17 10.29 8.74
CA LEU A 386 -34.32 9.55 8.26
C LEU A 386 -35.48 9.62 9.32
N PRO A 387 -36.71 10.04 8.90
CA PRO A 387 -37.82 10.18 9.82
C PRO A 387 -38.17 8.92 10.62
N GLY A 388 -37.92 7.73 10.03
CA GLY A 388 -38.19 6.44 10.69
C GLY A 388 -37.17 6.09 11.79
N ASN A 389 -36.05 6.80 11.89
CA ASN A 389 -35.00 6.52 12.86
C ASN A 389 -35.07 7.44 14.12
N GLN A 390 -36.10 8.29 14.24
CA GLN A 390 -36.26 9.12 15.44
C GLN A 390 -36.44 8.24 16.68
N GLY A 391 -35.60 8.48 17.70
CA GLY A 391 -35.52 7.65 18.91
C GLY A 391 -34.73 6.34 18.75
N ALA A 392 -34.26 6.00 17.56
CA ALA A 392 -33.40 4.83 17.36
C ALA A 392 -32.04 5.05 18.03
N ALA A 393 -31.42 3.98 18.52
CA ALA A 393 -30.09 4.02 19.07
C ALA A 393 -29.07 4.41 17.97
N CYS A 394 -28.14 5.26 18.32
CA CYS A 394 -27.02 5.68 17.47
C CYS A 394 -25.75 5.80 18.31
N ASP A 395 -24.68 6.35 17.78
CA ASP A 395 -23.42 6.60 18.47
C ASP A 395 -22.94 7.99 18.00
N ASP A 396 -22.90 8.96 18.89
CA ASP A 396 -22.40 10.31 18.61
C ASP A 396 -20.89 10.43 18.73
N GLN A 397 -20.20 9.30 18.99
CA GLN A 397 -18.75 9.16 19.12
C GLN A 397 -18.15 9.92 20.30
N ASN A 398 -18.95 10.35 21.24
CA ASN A 398 -18.51 11.02 22.45
C ASN A 398 -18.50 10.02 23.63
N ALA A 399 -17.33 9.68 24.14
CA ALA A 399 -17.21 8.79 25.29
C ALA A 399 -17.86 9.34 26.57
N CYS A 400 -18.23 10.63 26.58
CA CYS A 400 -18.86 11.29 27.71
C CYS A 400 -20.37 11.52 27.53
N THR A 401 -20.97 10.87 26.55
CA THR A 401 -22.41 10.71 26.39
C THR A 401 -22.76 9.24 26.46
N GLY A 402 -24.02 8.95 26.72
CA GLY A 402 -24.57 7.60 26.74
C GLY A 402 -26.04 7.58 26.43
N ASN A 403 -26.56 6.37 26.12
CA ASN A 403 -27.93 6.20 25.63
C ASN A 403 -28.20 7.07 24.39
N ASP A 404 -27.24 7.13 23.48
CA ASP A 404 -27.34 7.98 22.31
C ASP A 404 -28.50 7.55 21.43
N THR A 405 -29.34 8.51 21.10
CA THR A 405 -30.53 8.31 20.29
C THR A 405 -30.68 9.41 19.24
N CYS A 406 -31.27 9.05 18.13
CA CYS A 406 -31.60 9.99 17.07
C CYS A 406 -32.66 10.99 17.53
N GLN A 407 -32.31 12.26 17.61
CA GLN A 407 -33.22 13.35 18.00
C GLN A 407 -33.11 14.49 16.98
N SER A 408 -34.25 14.85 16.38
CA SER A 408 -34.32 15.94 15.38
C SER A 408 -33.30 15.84 14.25
N GLY A 409 -33.02 14.63 13.79
CA GLY A 409 -32.09 14.38 12.69
C GLY A 409 -30.62 14.26 13.09
N ILE A 410 -30.28 14.34 14.37
CA ILE A 410 -28.93 14.28 14.91
C ILE A 410 -28.84 13.17 15.95
N CYS A 411 -27.71 12.48 16.01
CA CYS A 411 -27.38 11.57 17.09
C CYS A 411 -26.97 12.38 18.32
N THR A 412 -27.64 12.21 19.43
CA THR A 412 -27.33 12.89 20.70
C THR A 412 -27.51 11.95 21.86
N GLY A 413 -26.52 11.95 22.75
CA GLY A 413 -26.55 11.21 24.00
C GLY A 413 -26.90 12.11 25.21
N THR A 414 -27.20 11.48 26.30
CA THR A 414 -27.26 12.16 27.61
C THR A 414 -25.86 12.25 28.18
N LEU A 415 -25.50 13.41 28.72
CA LEU A 415 -24.19 13.58 29.37
C LEU A 415 -24.03 12.55 30.48
N ILE A 416 -22.89 11.87 30.44
CA ILE A 416 -22.42 11.05 31.56
C ILE A 416 -21.91 12.00 32.66
N ALA A 417 -22.02 11.60 33.91
CA ALA A 417 -21.57 12.41 35.04
C ALA A 417 -20.11 12.79 34.88
N ASP A 418 -19.78 14.04 35.23
CA ASP A 418 -18.38 14.47 35.31
C ASP A 418 -17.62 13.54 36.27
N ASP A 419 -16.33 13.43 36.06
CA ASP A 419 -15.39 12.49 36.71
C ASP A 419 -15.63 11.01 36.38
N THR A 420 -16.55 10.66 35.46
CA THR A 420 -16.63 9.29 34.93
C THR A 420 -15.39 8.97 34.09
N PRO A 421 -14.69 7.88 34.38
CA PRO A 421 -13.51 7.51 33.60
C PRO A 421 -13.83 7.31 32.11
N CYS A 422 -12.99 7.83 31.25
CA CYS A 422 -13.00 7.65 29.81
C CYS A 422 -11.56 7.49 29.29
N ASP A 423 -11.38 7.42 28.00
CA ASP A 423 -10.07 7.39 27.34
C ASP A 423 -10.12 8.42 26.21
N ASP A 424 -9.28 9.45 26.26
CA ASP A 424 -9.17 10.46 25.21
C ASP A 424 -8.21 10.04 24.08
N GLY A 425 -7.59 8.84 24.20
CA GLY A 425 -6.69 8.27 23.22
C GLY A 425 -5.30 8.92 23.20
N ASN A 426 -4.98 9.78 24.18
CA ASN A 426 -3.70 10.48 24.26
C ASN A 426 -2.83 9.88 25.38
N GLU A 427 -1.74 9.19 25.00
CA GLU A 427 -0.79 8.64 25.99
C GLU A 427 -0.12 9.70 26.88
N CYS A 428 -0.23 10.97 26.51
CA CYS A 428 0.30 12.09 27.28
C CYS A 428 -0.69 12.72 28.25
N THR A 429 -1.81 12.07 28.48
CA THR A 429 -2.78 12.37 29.52
C THR A 429 -2.97 11.17 30.45
N VAL A 430 -3.45 11.43 31.66
CA VAL A 430 -3.76 10.38 32.66
C VAL A 430 -5.00 10.79 33.45
N GLY A 431 -5.69 9.78 33.96
CA GLY A 431 -6.89 9.99 34.75
C GLY A 431 -8.02 10.63 33.92
N ASP A 432 -8.11 10.23 32.67
CA ASP A 432 -9.08 10.76 31.72
C ASP A 432 -10.48 10.54 32.26
N SER A 433 -11.21 11.62 32.33
CA SER A 433 -12.57 11.64 32.84
C SER A 433 -13.44 12.61 32.05
N CYS A 434 -14.72 12.35 32.07
CA CYS A 434 -15.71 13.24 31.48
C CYS A 434 -15.75 14.57 32.22
N GLN A 435 -15.64 15.66 31.49
CA GLN A 435 -15.72 17.02 32.01
C GLN A 435 -16.60 17.86 31.08
N ASN A 436 -17.79 18.24 31.52
CA ASN A 436 -18.73 18.98 30.71
C ASN A 436 -18.98 18.32 29.32
N GLY A 437 -19.11 17.00 29.30
CA GLY A 437 -19.42 16.24 28.09
C GLY A 437 -18.24 16.00 27.15
N SER A 438 -17.02 16.23 27.58
CA SER A 438 -15.80 15.93 26.82
C SER A 438 -14.84 15.08 27.66
N CYS A 439 -14.27 14.05 27.06
CA CYS A 439 -13.22 13.25 27.71
C CYS A 439 -11.91 14.06 27.75
N ARG A 440 -11.35 14.23 28.93
CA ARG A 440 -10.11 14.98 29.14
C ARG A 440 -9.30 14.37 30.27
N GLY A 441 -8.02 14.19 30.02
CA GLY A 441 -7.04 13.80 31.01
C GLY A 441 -6.21 14.98 31.53
N ALA A 442 -5.58 14.78 32.67
CA ALA A 442 -4.54 15.67 33.14
C ALA A 442 -3.25 15.38 32.36
N GLY A 443 -2.65 16.41 31.76
CA GLY A 443 -1.37 16.26 31.07
C GLY A 443 -0.30 15.67 32.01
N VAL A 444 0.40 14.65 31.57
CA VAL A 444 1.57 14.14 32.29
C VAL A 444 2.73 15.14 32.16
N ALA A 445 3.72 15.02 33.03
CA ALA A 445 4.87 15.89 33.00
C ALA A 445 5.63 15.73 31.66
N ASP A 446 6.13 16.85 31.13
CA ASP A 446 7.03 16.82 29.98
C ASP A 446 8.22 15.91 30.27
N GLY A 447 8.59 15.08 29.29
CA GLY A 447 9.61 14.05 29.43
C GLY A 447 9.07 12.68 29.87
N THR A 448 7.77 12.53 30.16
CA THR A 448 7.16 11.21 30.41
C THR A 448 7.25 10.35 29.15
N PRO A 449 7.73 9.09 29.25
CA PRO A 449 7.79 8.20 28.11
C PRO A 449 6.42 7.93 27.50
N CYS A 450 6.36 7.91 26.18
CA CYS A 450 5.19 7.58 25.37
C CYS A 450 5.66 6.90 24.07
N ASN A 451 4.75 6.61 23.14
CA ASN A 451 5.08 6.07 21.83
C ASN A 451 4.39 6.93 20.74
N ASP A 452 5.16 7.63 19.91
CA ASP A 452 4.65 8.45 18.82
C ASP A 452 4.30 7.64 17.57
N GLY A 453 4.45 6.30 17.62
CA GLY A 453 4.18 5.37 16.52
C GLY A 453 5.28 5.33 15.46
N ASN A 454 6.37 6.06 15.62
CA ASN A 454 7.51 6.03 14.70
C ASN A 454 8.65 5.17 15.27
N PRO A 455 8.90 3.96 14.74
CA PRO A 455 9.96 3.08 15.27
C PRO A 455 11.38 3.64 15.08
N CYS A 456 11.51 4.72 14.30
CA CYS A 456 12.79 5.40 14.04
C CYS A 456 13.00 6.66 14.88
N SER A 457 12.13 6.98 15.82
CA SER A 457 12.30 8.07 16.78
C SER A 457 12.58 7.54 18.18
N ARG A 458 13.41 8.27 18.95
CA ARG A 458 13.73 7.95 20.36
C ARG A 458 14.53 9.04 21.06
N PRO A 459 14.37 9.18 22.39
CA PRO A 459 13.22 8.68 23.15
C PRO A 459 11.95 9.43 22.76
N ASP A 460 10.82 8.74 22.79
CA ASP A 460 9.53 9.39 22.63
C ASP A 460 9.07 9.84 24.01
N THR A 461 8.74 11.10 24.10
CA THR A 461 8.34 11.73 25.36
C THR A 461 7.21 12.71 25.14
N CYS A 462 6.38 12.83 26.14
CA CYS A 462 5.36 13.84 26.17
C CYS A 462 5.96 15.23 26.24
N GLN A 463 5.51 16.12 25.39
CA GLN A 463 5.86 17.53 25.38
C GLN A 463 4.60 18.36 25.18
N SER A 464 4.25 19.13 26.19
CA SER A 464 3.03 19.96 26.20
C SER A 464 1.77 19.17 25.84
N GLY A 465 1.66 17.94 26.34
CA GLY A 465 0.51 17.07 26.13
C GLY A 465 0.50 16.30 24.79
N VAL A 466 1.58 16.32 24.03
CA VAL A 466 1.72 15.59 22.75
C VAL A 466 2.92 14.65 22.83
N CYS A 467 2.75 13.40 22.41
CA CYS A 467 3.85 12.47 22.29
C CYS A 467 4.73 12.81 21.09
N THR A 468 6.00 13.02 21.32
CA THR A 468 6.98 13.35 20.27
C THR A 468 8.30 12.63 20.51
N GLY A 469 8.85 12.02 19.45
CA GLY A 469 10.16 11.39 19.49
C GLY A 469 11.24 12.16 18.72
N ASN A 470 12.49 11.91 19.06
CA ASN A 470 13.63 12.46 18.33
C ASN A 470 14.01 11.54 17.17
N SER A 471 14.09 12.09 15.97
CA SER A 471 14.50 11.37 14.76
C SER A 471 15.64 12.15 14.05
N PRO A 472 16.87 11.63 14.00
CA PRO A 472 17.37 10.34 14.53
C PRO A 472 17.23 10.21 16.05
N ALA A 473 17.11 8.95 16.51
CA ALA A 473 17.08 8.63 17.94
C ALA A 473 18.31 9.21 18.66
N LEU A 474 18.10 9.72 19.87
CA LEU A 474 19.17 10.23 20.73
C LEU A 474 19.75 9.11 21.60
N ASP A 475 20.92 9.34 22.17
CA ASP A 475 21.58 8.44 23.12
C ASP A 475 21.94 7.05 22.60
N CYS A 476 22.07 6.90 21.28
CA CYS A 476 22.52 5.67 20.66
C CYS A 476 23.98 5.37 21.00
N LYS A 477 24.28 4.09 21.17
CA LYS A 477 25.66 3.60 21.35
C LYS A 477 26.50 3.93 20.14
N GLN A 478 27.54 4.70 20.36
CA GLN A 478 28.45 5.17 19.33
C GLN A 478 29.57 4.17 19.08
N ARG A 479 30.32 4.42 18.04
CA ARG A 479 31.54 3.69 17.77
C ARG A 479 32.69 4.23 18.61
N PHE A 480 33.56 3.33 19.02
CA PHE A 480 34.70 3.67 19.85
C PHE A 480 35.91 4.14 19.03
N THR A 481 36.06 3.66 17.79
CA THR A 481 37.21 3.99 16.93
C THR A 481 36.75 4.47 15.56
N PRO A 482 37.08 5.71 15.14
CA PRO A 482 36.77 6.24 13.80
C PRO A 482 37.33 5.39 12.67
N GLY A 483 36.71 5.45 11.49
CA GLY A 483 37.15 4.82 10.25
C GLY A 483 37.00 3.30 10.17
N ARG A 484 36.57 2.64 11.23
CA ARG A 484 36.45 1.18 11.30
C ARG A 484 35.12 0.63 10.78
N GLY A 485 34.05 1.44 10.70
CA GLY A 485 32.77 1.03 10.14
C GLY A 485 32.66 1.39 8.66
N VAL A 486 31.79 0.69 8.01
CA VAL A 486 31.47 0.94 6.61
C VAL A 486 29.96 0.91 6.44
N PHE A 487 29.42 1.91 5.77
CA PHE A 487 28.08 1.89 5.25
C PHE A 487 28.11 1.97 3.74
N ALA A 488 27.36 1.12 3.07
CA ALA A 488 27.29 1.12 1.61
C ALA A 488 25.88 0.78 1.14
N LEU A 489 25.46 1.51 0.14
CA LEU A 489 24.24 1.34 -0.63
C LEU A 489 24.65 1.16 -2.07
N ASN A 490 24.10 0.18 -2.76
CA ASN A 490 24.34 0.01 -4.18
C ASN A 490 22.99 -0.22 -4.86
N GLU A 491 22.84 0.44 -6.00
CA GLU A 491 21.71 0.25 -6.90
C GLU A 491 22.23 -0.45 -8.17
N ARG A 492 21.62 -1.58 -8.52
CA ARG A 492 21.91 -2.24 -9.81
C ARG A 492 20.87 -1.79 -10.81
N SER A 493 21.33 -1.08 -11.82
CA SER A 493 20.48 -0.50 -12.87
C SER A 493 19.77 -1.53 -13.76
N SER A 494 20.19 -2.81 -13.75
CA SER A 494 19.67 -3.82 -14.68
C SER A 494 18.55 -4.70 -14.14
N ASP A 495 18.35 -4.77 -12.83
CA ASP A 495 17.36 -5.65 -12.20
C ASP A 495 16.60 -5.01 -11.03
N GLY A 496 16.76 -3.71 -10.82
CA GLY A 496 16.07 -2.97 -9.75
C GLY A 496 16.39 -3.44 -8.33
N ARG A 497 17.43 -4.25 -8.14
CA ARG A 497 17.82 -4.78 -6.83
C ARG A 497 18.81 -3.87 -6.16
N GLY A 498 18.34 -3.15 -5.15
CA GLY A 498 19.21 -2.44 -4.23
C GLY A 498 19.94 -3.39 -3.27
N SER A 499 21.06 -2.96 -2.74
CA SER A 499 21.70 -3.62 -1.60
C SER A 499 22.15 -2.62 -0.55
N VAL A 500 21.95 -2.99 0.71
CA VAL A 500 22.47 -2.28 1.87
C VAL A 500 23.48 -3.15 2.58
N SER A 501 24.58 -2.56 3.00
CA SER A 501 25.49 -3.19 3.92
C SER A 501 25.96 -2.21 4.97
N TRP A 502 25.88 -2.60 6.22
CA TRP A 502 26.35 -1.83 7.34
C TRP A 502 27.22 -2.67 8.26
N MET A 503 28.40 -2.14 8.55
CA MET A 503 29.37 -2.74 9.46
C MET A 503 29.67 -1.72 10.56
N TRP A 504 29.02 -1.89 11.71
CA TRP A 504 29.31 -1.15 12.91
C TRP A 504 30.35 -1.94 13.72
N MET A 505 31.61 -1.55 13.61
CA MET A 505 32.75 -2.25 14.20
C MET A 505 33.46 -1.38 15.23
N SER A 506 34.13 -2.02 16.18
CA SER A 506 34.79 -1.34 17.30
C SER A 506 33.82 -0.43 18.07
N GLY A 507 32.65 -0.97 18.36
CA GLY A 507 31.58 -0.24 19.05
C GLY A 507 31.81 -0.11 20.55
N SER A 508 31.06 0.79 21.16
CA SER A 508 30.96 0.93 22.62
C SER A 508 30.51 -0.38 23.24
N ALA A 509 30.89 -0.59 24.51
CA ALA A 509 30.52 -1.80 25.24
C ALA A 509 29.02 -2.12 25.11
N THR A 510 28.74 -3.33 24.68
CA THR A 510 27.37 -3.84 24.54
C THR A 510 27.32 -5.24 25.12
N ALA A 511 26.54 -5.43 26.17
CA ALA A 511 26.29 -6.76 26.74
C ALA A 511 25.31 -7.54 25.85
N LYS A 512 25.33 -8.87 25.93
CA LYS A 512 24.39 -9.69 25.16
C LYS A 512 22.93 -9.41 25.51
N ALA A 513 22.66 -9.13 26.79
CA ALA A 513 21.31 -8.80 27.25
C ALA A 513 20.76 -7.49 26.67
N GLU A 514 21.62 -6.56 26.26
CA GLU A 514 21.19 -5.31 25.63
C GLU A 514 20.70 -5.49 24.18
N PHE A 515 20.90 -6.67 23.61
CA PHE A 515 20.28 -7.08 22.36
C PHE A 515 18.89 -7.72 22.54
N GLY A 516 18.34 -7.76 23.77
CA GLY A 516 17.07 -8.42 24.05
C GLY A 516 17.07 -9.90 23.72
N ASP A 517 15.93 -10.41 23.33
CA ASP A 517 15.79 -11.77 22.79
C ASP A 517 15.13 -11.76 21.39
N PRO A 518 15.90 -11.56 20.33
CA PRO A 518 15.35 -11.57 18.98
C PRO A 518 14.87 -12.94 18.50
N THR A 519 15.12 -14.01 19.26
CA THR A 519 14.58 -15.32 18.91
C THR A 519 13.11 -15.48 19.25
N SER A 520 12.54 -14.54 20.04
CA SER A 520 11.17 -14.61 20.52
C SER A 520 10.43 -13.26 20.57
N THR A 521 11.06 -12.20 21.09
CA THR A 521 10.34 -10.97 21.48
C THR A 521 10.91 -9.67 20.92
N SER A 522 12.22 -9.58 20.66
CA SER A 522 12.85 -8.29 20.31
C SER A 522 12.96 -8.11 18.81
N ASP A 523 12.20 -7.18 18.28
CA ASP A 523 12.28 -6.71 16.89
C ASP A 523 13.39 -5.68 16.73
N TYR A 524 13.83 -5.46 15.50
CA TYR A 524 14.81 -4.43 15.16
C TYR A 524 14.36 -3.57 14.00
N ASP A 525 14.72 -2.29 14.07
CA ASP A 525 14.49 -1.32 13.01
C ASP A 525 15.80 -0.69 12.56
N LEU A 526 16.11 -0.84 11.26
CA LEU A 526 17.21 -0.14 10.62
C LEU A 526 16.70 1.16 10.05
N CYS A 527 17.18 2.28 10.56
CA CYS A 527 16.83 3.62 10.15
C CYS A 527 18.05 4.34 9.57
N VAL A 528 17.89 4.98 8.43
CA VAL A 528 18.95 5.73 7.76
C VAL A 528 18.46 7.13 7.45
N TYR A 529 19.28 8.12 7.78
CA TYR A 529 18.97 9.54 7.64
C TYR A 529 20.02 10.24 6.79
N ASP A 530 19.57 11.19 5.98
CA ASP A 530 20.42 12.13 5.22
C ASP A 530 20.01 13.56 5.56
N GLU A 531 20.96 14.48 5.62
CA GLU A 531 20.67 15.87 5.90
C GLU A 531 20.61 16.69 4.60
N ARG A 532 19.47 17.34 4.38
CA ARG A 532 19.19 18.18 3.22
C ARG A 532 18.67 19.54 3.64
N ALA A 533 19.30 20.60 3.15
CA ALA A 533 18.93 21.99 3.47
C ALA A 533 18.78 22.25 4.98
N GLY A 534 19.64 21.61 5.79
CA GLY A 534 19.61 21.74 7.26
C GLY A 534 18.50 20.92 7.93
N VAL A 535 17.76 20.08 7.17
CA VAL A 535 16.72 19.20 7.69
C VAL A 535 17.21 17.75 7.61
N THR A 536 17.21 17.07 8.74
CA THR A 536 17.46 15.62 8.78
C THR A 536 16.23 14.89 8.28
N THR A 537 16.42 14.08 7.25
CA THR A 537 15.32 13.33 6.61
C THR A 537 15.61 11.83 6.67
N GLN A 538 14.66 11.07 7.15
CA GLN A 538 14.72 9.60 7.08
C GLN A 538 14.60 9.16 5.62
N ILE A 539 15.62 8.44 5.13
CA ILE A 539 15.69 7.98 3.74
C ILE A 539 15.50 6.47 3.61
N MET A 540 15.60 5.73 4.71
CA MET A 540 15.34 4.28 4.73
C MET A 540 14.85 3.85 6.10
N HIS A 541 13.85 2.95 6.09
CA HIS A 541 13.43 2.15 7.23
C HIS A 541 13.29 0.70 6.81
N GLN A 542 13.82 -0.23 7.63
CA GLN A 542 13.68 -1.67 7.42
C GLN A 542 13.41 -2.34 8.76
N HIS A 543 12.24 -2.92 8.91
CA HIS A 543 11.85 -3.70 10.07
C HIS A 543 12.39 -5.14 9.98
N ILE A 544 12.96 -5.65 11.06
CA ILE A 544 13.56 -6.99 11.15
C ILE A 544 12.89 -7.69 12.34
N PRO A 545 11.86 -8.52 12.10
CA PRO A 545 11.07 -9.12 13.16
C PRO A 545 11.87 -10.17 13.94
N SER A 546 11.48 -10.37 15.19
CA SER A 546 11.90 -11.49 16.02
C SER A 546 11.44 -12.84 15.44
N GLY A 547 11.91 -13.95 16.00
CA GLY A 547 11.43 -15.28 15.67
C GLY A 547 12.44 -16.22 15.03
N SER A 548 11.95 -17.20 14.27
CA SER A 548 12.71 -18.40 13.84
C SER A 548 13.91 -18.14 12.91
N ASN A 549 13.96 -16.98 12.26
CA ASN A 549 15.12 -16.57 11.46
C ASN A 549 16.34 -16.16 12.29
N TRP A 550 16.16 -16.02 13.58
CA TRP A 550 17.22 -15.71 14.52
C TRP A 550 17.79 -16.97 15.19
N LYS A 551 19.09 -16.94 15.46
CA LYS A 551 19.78 -17.96 16.26
C LYS A 551 20.69 -17.30 17.28
N SER A 552 20.58 -17.71 18.53
CA SER A 552 21.49 -17.32 19.59
C SER A 552 22.84 -18.04 19.47
N PHE A 553 23.93 -17.36 19.78
CA PHE A 553 25.25 -17.95 20.00
C PHE A 553 25.92 -17.33 21.21
N GLY A 554 27.07 -17.82 21.63
CA GLY A 554 27.70 -17.49 22.92
C GLY A 554 27.74 -16.00 23.25
N ARG A 555 28.11 -15.13 22.30
CA ARG A 555 28.23 -13.67 22.51
C ARG A 555 27.19 -12.83 21.79
N GLY A 556 26.10 -13.40 21.28
CA GLY A 556 25.13 -12.59 20.56
C GLY A 556 24.09 -13.38 19.79
N PHE A 557 23.65 -12.80 18.69
CA PHE A 557 22.56 -13.33 17.86
C PHE A 557 22.88 -13.18 16.38
N ARG A 558 22.28 -14.07 15.56
CA ARG A 558 22.43 -14.03 14.12
C ARG A 558 21.08 -14.25 13.46
N TYR A 559 20.66 -13.27 12.68
CA TYR A 559 19.53 -13.34 11.76
C TYR A 559 19.98 -13.82 10.39
N HIS A 560 19.15 -14.66 9.78
CA HIS A 560 19.39 -15.11 8.41
C HIS A 560 18.07 -15.40 7.69
N ASP A 561 17.75 -14.53 6.73
CA ASP A 561 16.60 -14.69 5.84
C ASP A 561 17.09 -14.83 4.39
N ARG A 562 17.24 -16.09 3.94
CA ARG A 562 17.69 -16.39 2.57
C ARG A 562 16.67 -16.00 1.52
N LYS A 563 15.39 -16.00 1.88
CA LYS A 563 14.28 -15.75 0.97
C LYS A 563 13.82 -14.30 0.97
N LEU A 564 14.38 -13.47 1.87
CA LEU A 564 14.06 -12.04 2.02
C LEU A 564 12.55 -11.79 2.22
N ARG A 565 11.89 -12.63 3.03
CA ARG A 565 10.44 -12.63 3.20
C ARG A 565 9.93 -11.47 4.03
N ASN A 566 10.62 -11.16 5.13
CA ASN A 566 10.14 -10.20 6.13
C ASN A 566 10.60 -8.77 5.87
N SER A 567 11.82 -8.61 5.37
CA SER A 567 12.41 -7.32 5.02
C SER A 567 13.44 -7.49 3.91
N GLY A 568 13.98 -6.41 3.38
CA GLY A 568 15.11 -6.49 2.46
C GLY A 568 16.42 -6.99 3.12
N ILE A 569 16.41 -7.32 4.41
CA ILE A 569 17.60 -7.71 5.17
C ILE A 569 17.80 -9.23 5.10
N SER A 570 18.90 -9.65 4.50
CA SER A 570 19.25 -11.07 4.35
C SER A 570 20.05 -11.64 5.52
N ALA A 571 20.78 -10.79 6.23
CA ALA A 571 21.57 -11.20 7.39
C ALA A 571 21.84 -10.02 8.33
N LEU A 572 21.75 -10.29 9.63
CA LEU A 572 22.16 -9.39 10.70
C LEU A 572 22.90 -10.22 11.75
N THR A 573 24.05 -9.74 12.18
CA THR A 573 24.85 -10.35 13.25
C THR A 573 25.09 -9.32 14.33
N LEU A 574 24.68 -9.64 15.53
CA LEU A 574 24.85 -8.84 16.74
C LEU A 574 25.86 -9.53 17.64
N THR A 575 26.95 -8.86 17.99
CA THR A 575 28.01 -9.45 18.82
C THR A 575 28.38 -8.55 19.97
N ALA A 576 28.18 -9.05 21.18
CA ALA A 576 28.51 -8.39 22.42
C ALA A 576 30.02 -8.32 22.65
N GLY A 577 30.46 -7.27 23.34
CA GLY A 577 31.83 -7.07 23.70
C GLY A 577 32.01 -5.82 24.56
N GLY A 578 33.15 -5.67 25.21
CA GLY A 578 33.55 -4.41 25.84
C GLY A 578 33.87 -3.33 24.80
N ASP A 579 34.28 -2.17 25.28
CA ASP A 579 34.64 -1.04 24.42
C ASP A 579 35.63 -1.41 23.32
N GLY A 580 35.31 -1.02 22.11
CA GLY A 580 36.08 -1.34 20.91
C GLY A 580 35.94 -2.80 20.41
N ARG A 581 35.13 -3.64 21.06
CA ARG A 581 34.98 -5.07 20.73
C ARG A 581 33.56 -5.48 20.35
N ALA A 582 32.54 -4.72 20.67
CA ALA A 582 31.19 -4.97 20.17
C ALA A 582 31.12 -4.66 18.68
N HIS A 583 30.32 -5.45 17.95
CA HIS A 583 30.10 -5.19 16.53
C HIS A 583 28.75 -5.69 16.04
N ILE A 584 28.24 -4.99 15.01
CA ILE A 584 27.03 -5.31 14.28
C ILE A 584 27.40 -5.39 12.79
N GLY A 585 26.92 -6.44 12.13
CA GLY A 585 27.09 -6.61 10.69
C GLY A 585 25.76 -6.88 10.03
N LEU A 586 25.31 -5.99 9.17
CA LEU A 586 24.03 -6.07 8.47
C LEU A 586 24.26 -6.14 6.97
N ARG A 587 23.49 -6.97 6.28
CA ARG A 587 23.41 -7.06 4.83
C ARG A 587 21.98 -7.23 4.41
N GLY A 588 21.59 -6.45 3.42
CA GLY A 588 20.31 -6.55 2.75
C GLY A 588 20.51 -6.49 1.24
N ARG A 589 19.63 -7.14 0.54
CA ARG A 589 19.50 -7.01 -0.91
C ARG A 589 18.10 -7.45 -1.29
N SER A 590 17.40 -6.61 -1.98
CA SER A 590 16.08 -6.97 -2.53
C SER A 590 15.48 -5.75 -3.22
N HIS A 591 14.44 -5.96 -3.99
CA HIS A 591 13.50 -4.90 -4.35
C HIS A 591 12.83 -4.25 -3.11
N ARG A 592 12.89 -4.90 -1.94
CA ARG A 592 12.36 -4.42 -0.66
C ARG A 592 13.32 -3.50 0.11
N VAL A 593 14.59 -3.44 -0.24
CA VAL A 593 15.46 -2.32 0.19
C VAL A 593 14.98 -1.12 -0.59
N ASN A 594 14.22 -0.23 0.08
CA ASN A 594 13.63 0.95 -0.53
C ASN A 594 14.65 1.64 -1.43
N ARG A 595 14.24 1.99 -2.65
CA ARG A 595 15.10 2.69 -3.60
C ARG A 595 15.55 3.99 -2.96
N LEU A 596 16.85 4.10 -2.81
CA LEU A 596 17.48 5.20 -2.11
C LEU A 596 17.67 6.40 -3.03
N LEU A 597 17.59 7.57 -2.44
CA LEU A 597 17.86 8.85 -3.08
C LEU A 597 19.38 9.00 -3.35
N LEU A 598 19.92 8.25 -4.30
CA LEU A 598 21.32 8.37 -4.69
C LEU A 598 21.49 9.36 -5.87
N PRO A 599 22.51 10.22 -5.83
CA PRO A 599 23.47 10.42 -4.76
C PRO A 599 22.84 11.10 -3.52
N LEU A 600 23.35 10.76 -2.32
CA LEU A 600 22.89 11.37 -1.07
C LEU A 600 23.34 12.84 -1.00
N ALA A 601 22.58 13.67 -0.31
CA ALA A 601 22.86 15.11 -0.22
C ALA A 601 24.14 15.40 0.60
N LEU A 602 24.38 14.64 1.66
CA LEU A 602 25.58 14.71 2.49
C LEU A 602 25.93 16.14 2.97
N GLN A 603 24.96 16.93 3.37
CA GLN A 603 25.28 18.29 3.85
C GLN A 603 26.06 18.27 5.16
N ASN A 604 25.80 17.27 6.01
CA ASN A 604 26.58 17.00 7.21
C ASN A 604 27.08 15.55 7.23
N ALA A 605 26.17 14.60 7.48
CA ALA A 605 26.49 13.18 7.52
C ALA A 605 25.27 12.35 7.20
N VAL A 606 25.50 11.15 6.67
CA VAL A 606 24.50 10.08 6.72
C VAL A 606 24.57 9.44 8.09
N THR A 607 23.45 9.36 8.78
CA THR A 607 23.30 8.67 10.07
C THR A 607 22.62 7.35 9.85
N VAL A 608 23.19 6.27 10.36
CA VAL A 608 22.64 4.91 10.31
C VAL A 608 22.42 4.42 11.73
N GLN A 609 21.20 4.06 12.05
CA GLN A 609 20.84 3.55 13.37
C GLN A 609 20.18 2.18 13.23
N LEU A 610 20.51 1.28 14.15
CA LEU A 610 19.77 0.05 14.41
C LEU A 610 19.15 0.20 15.80
N LEU A 611 17.85 0.03 15.89
CA LEU A 611 17.10 0.19 17.12
C LEU A 611 16.41 -1.14 17.48
N ASP A 612 16.34 -1.43 18.76
CA ASP A 612 15.38 -2.35 19.37
C ASP A 612 14.51 -1.56 20.37
N GLU A 613 13.63 -2.21 21.12
CA GLU A 613 12.76 -1.51 22.09
C GLU A 613 13.51 -0.68 23.13
N ASN A 614 14.74 -1.05 23.52
CA ASN A 614 15.44 -0.48 24.67
C ASN A 614 16.78 0.15 24.33
N THR A 615 17.37 -0.19 23.19
CA THR A 615 18.73 0.22 22.86
C THR A 615 18.84 0.63 21.40
N CYS A 616 19.76 1.52 21.09
CA CYS A 616 20.11 1.86 19.72
C CYS A 616 21.64 1.90 19.52
N TRP A 617 22.06 1.63 18.30
CA TRP A 617 23.45 1.67 17.85
C TRP A 617 23.56 2.57 16.63
N GLU A 618 24.52 3.48 16.63
CA GLU A 618 24.65 4.52 15.60
C GLU A 618 26.03 4.52 14.95
N GLY A 619 26.02 4.79 13.65
CA GLY A 619 27.20 5.16 12.88
C GLY A 619 26.94 6.41 12.05
N ARG A 620 27.86 7.38 12.09
CA ARG A 620 27.82 8.60 11.26
C ARG A 620 28.85 8.52 10.16
N TYR A 621 28.54 9.11 9.01
CA TYR A 621 29.30 8.99 7.75
C TYR A 621 29.30 10.33 7.03
N SER A 622 30.24 11.22 7.35
CA SER A 622 30.37 12.56 6.75
C SER A 622 31.15 12.57 5.44
N ASN A 623 32.08 11.61 5.27
CA ASN A 623 32.99 11.57 4.13
C ASN A 623 32.75 10.34 3.25
N ALA A 624 32.10 10.52 2.12
CA ALA A 624 31.87 9.45 1.17
C ALA A 624 33.13 9.07 0.38
N ILE A 625 33.39 7.77 0.27
CA ILE A 625 34.37 7.22 -0.67
C ILE A 625 33.78 7.26 -2.09
N THR A 626 32.49 6.97 -2.20
CA THR A 626 31.68 7.08 -3.43
C THR A 626 30.31 7.61 -3.09
N ASN A 627 29.79 8.55 -3.90
CA ASN A 627 28.43 9.06 -3.83
C ASN A 627 27.95 9.36 -5.25
N GLN A 628 27.38 8.36 -5.90
CA GLN A 628 26.96 8.39 -7.29
C GLN A 628 25.55 7.80 -7.42
N SER A 629 24.90 8.00 -8.54
CA SER A 629 23.56 7.44 -8.81
C SER A 629 23.50 5.90 -8.73
N SER A 630 24.65 5.22 -8.89
CA SER A 630 24.75 3.75 -8.78
C SER A 630 25.11 3.25 -7.39
N GLY A 631 25.50 4.13 -6.46
CA GLY A 631 25.85 3.71 -5.10
C GLY A 631 26.49 4.77 -4.23
N PHE A 632 26.34 4.53 -2.94
CA PHE A 632 26.99 5.28 -1.86
C PHE A 632 27.88 4.35 -1.06
N ARG A 633 29.05 4.81 -0.68
CA ARG A 633 29.92 4.11 0.26
C ARG A 633 30.72 5.11 1.08
N ALA A 634 30.73 4.92 2.39
CA ALA A 634 31.49 5.75 3.31
C ALA A 634 32.11 4.92 4.44
N ARG A 635 33.16 5.46 5.03
CA ARG A 635 33.68 5.02 6.32
C ARG A 635 33.13 5.93 7.39
N SER A 636 32.93 5.38 8.56
CA SER A 636 32.42 6.14 9.70
C SER A 636 33.39 7.21 10.18
N ASP A 637 32.81 8.24 10.71
CA ASP A 637 33.50 9.34 11.38
C ASP A 637 34.28 8.85 12.59
#